data_e16d528b80bc7fcb5e280fc1e094e091
#
_entry.id   e16d528b80bc7fcb5e280fc1e094e091
#
_cell.length_a   1.000
_cell.length_b   1.000
_cell.length_c   1.000
_cell.angle_alpha   90.00
_cell.angle_beta   90.00
_cell.angle_gamma   90.00
#
_symmetry.space_group_name_H-M   'P 1'
#
loop_
_entity.id
_entity.type
_entity.pdbx_description
1 polymer ?
#
loop_
_entity_poly.entity_id
_entity_poly.type
_entity_poly.pdbx_seq_one_letter_code
_entity_poly.pdbx_strand_id
1 'polypeptide(L)'
;MATLKIVGLTSGDPTEYDGKFLVDYDPTPQTDEDGEFVHLIVADRRQDARQFDSMQAAMELYLAPSTKGPRADGEPDRPLTAYSVEVR
;
A
#
# COMPACT_ATOMS: atom_id res chain seq x y z
N MET A 1 12.43 14.53 0.50
CA MET A 1 12.09 13.14 0.86
C MET A 1 10.63 12.89 0.48
N ALA A 2 10.32 11.66 0.13
CA ALA A 2 8.98 11.31 -0.36
C ALA A 2 8.21 10.50 0.70
N THR A 3 6.88 10.64 0.70
CA THR A 3 5.96 9.82 1.48
C THR A 3 4.88 9.29 0.54
N LEU A 4 4.17 8.24 0.94
CA LEU A 4 3.04 7.71 0.21
C LEU A 4 1.74 8.04 0.94
N LYS A 5 0.84 8.75 0.25
CA LYS A 5 -0.48 9.10 0.77
C LYS A 5 -1.53 8.23 0.09
N ILE A 6 -2.39 7.60 0.87
CA ILE A 6 -3.46 6.74 0.36
C ILE A 6 -4.66 7.59 -0.03
N VAL A 7 -5.17 7.41 -1.24
CA VAL A 7 -6.27 8.23 -1.77
C VAL A 7 -7.48 7.40 -2.22
N GLY A 8 -7.53 6.12 -1.87
CA GLY A 8 -8.65 5.24 -2.19
C GLY A 8 -8.17 3.88 -2.69
N LEU A 9 -9.11 3.07 -3.12
CA LEU A 9 -8.78 1.82 -3.82
C LEU A 9 -8.56 2.10 -5.30
N THR A 10 -7.78 1.25 -5.94
CA THR A 10 -7.56 1.32 -7.39
C THR A 10 -8.87 1.20 -8.16
N SER A 11 -9.87 0.50 -7.59
CA SER A 11 -11.22 0.40 -8.16
C SER A 11 -12.01 1.71 -8.11
N GLY A 12 -11.55 2.70 -7.33
CA GLY A 12 -12.26 3.96 -7.11
C GLY A 12 -13.06 4.00 -5.82
N ASP A 13 -13.18 2.89 -5.11
CA ASP A 13 -13.92 2.84 -3.86
C ASP A 13 -13.14 3.49 -2.71
N PRO A 14 -13.83 4.09 -1.72
CA PRO A 14 -13.18 4.67 -0.56
C PRO A 14 -12.65 3.60 0.39
N THR A 15 -11.65 3.97 1.20
CA THR A 15 -11.11 3.12 2.25
C THR A 15 -11.03 3.90 3.57
N GLU A 16 -10.85 3.15 4.67
CA GLU A 16 -10.60 3.76 5.98
C GLU A 16 -9.24 4.48 6.05
N TYR A 17 -8.36 4.23 5.08
CA TYR A 17 -7.02 4.83 5.03
C TYR A 17 -6.96 6.10 4.17
N ASP A 18 -8.05 6.52 3.58
CA ASP A 18 -8.08 7.67 2.67
C ASP A 18 -7.57 8.93 3.36
N GLY A 19 -6.65 9.63 2.71
CA GLY A 19 -6.04 10.84 3.24
C GLY A 19 -4.94 10.61 4.25
N LYS A 20 -4.63 9.36 4.57
CA LYS A 20 -3.59 9.01 5.53
C LYS A 20 -2.29 8.64 4.82
N PHE A 21 -1.18 8.74 5.55
CA PHE A 21 0.16 8.49 5.02
C PHE A 21 0.67 7.14 5.48
N LEU A 22 1.25 6.36 4.57
CA LEU A 22 1.77 5.03 4.89
C LEU A 22 3.00 5.13 5.80
N VAL A 23 2.98 4.35 6.88
CA VAL A 23 4.14 4.14 7.76
C VAL A 23 4.77 2.79 7.45
N ASP A 24 3.96 1.74 7.43
CA ASP A 24 4.42 0.39 7.15
C ASP A 24 3.22 -0.47 6.79
N TYR A 25 3.45 -1.71 6.40
CA TYR A 25 2.37 -2.67 6.18
C TYR A 25 2.89 -4.09 6.39
N ASP A 26 1.96 -5.00 6.70
CA ASP A 26 2.26 -6.42 6.79
C ASP A 26 2.05 -7.03 5.39
N PRO A 27 3.10 -7.52 4.72
CA PRO A 27 2.97 -8.08 3.38
C PRO A 27 2.27 -9.45 3.35
N THR A 28 1.98 -10.03 4.51
CA THR A 28 1.27 -11.31 4.59
C THR A 28 -0.22 -11.08 4.37
N PRO A 29 -0.82 -11.59 3.28
CA PRO A 29 -2.24 -11.40 3.03
C PRO A 29 -3.10 -12.07 4.11
N GLN A 30 -4.16 -11.37 4.50
CA GLN A 30 -5.21 -11.89 5.38
C GLN A 30 -6.46 -12.12 4.54
N THR A 31 -7.35 -12.99 4.98
CA THR A 31 -8.60 -13.26 4.28
C THR A 31 -9.77 -13.06 5.22
N ASP A 32 -10.79 -12.34 4.75
CA ASP A 32 -12.06 -12.18 5.45
C ASP A 32 -13.22 -12.50 4.49
N GLU A 33 -14.44 -12.18 4.88
CA GLU A 33 -15.64 -12.44 4.07
C GLU A 33 -15.67 -11.60 2.78
N ASP A 34 -14.97 -10.48 2.74
CA ASP A 34 -14.88 -9.59 1.57
C ASP A 34 -13.71 -9.93 0.63
N GLY A 35 -12.82 -10.85 1.04
CA GLY A 35 -11.69 -11.29 0.23
C GLY A 35 -10.35 -11.09 0.91
N GLU A 36 -9.29 -11.03 0.12
CA GLU A 36 -7.94 -10.83 0.64
C GLU A 36 -7.63 -9.34 0.86
N PHE A 37 -6.89 -9.07 1.93
CA PHE A 37 -6.41 -7.73 2.25
C PHE A 37 -5.07 -7.80 2.97
N VAL A 38 -4.38 -6.67 3.09
CA VAL A 38 -3.20 -6.54 3.93
C VAL A 38 -3.42 -5.43 4.94
N HIS A 39 -2.87 -5.59 6.13
CA HIS A 39 -2.94 -4.56 7.16
C HIS A 39 -1.95 -3.45 6.88
N LEU A 40 -2.43 -2.22 6.92
CA LEU A 40 -1.60 -1.03 6.76
C LEU A 40 -1.44 -0.33 8.11
N ILE A 41 -0.26 0.20 8.35
CA ILE A 41 0.01 1.11 9.47
C ILE A 41 0.14 2.48 8.85
N VAL A 42 -0.72 3.40 9.28
CA VAL A 42 -0.82 4.73 8.68
C VAL A 42 -0.76 5.82 9.74
N ALA A 43 -0.41 7.03 9.31
CA ALA A 43 -0.37 8.20 10.17
C ALA A 43 -1.25 9.30 9.56
N ASP A 44 -1.80 10.18 10.42
CA ASP A 44 -2.64 11.28 9.97
C ASP A 44 -1.82 12.43 9.37
N ARG A 45 -0.54 12.53 9.75
CA ARG A 45 0.34 13.62 9.33
C ARG A 45 1.52 13.10 8.54
N ARG A 46 1.88 13.86 7.49
CA ARG A 46 3.01 13.52 6.64
C ARG A 46 4.31 13.36 7.42
N GLN A 47 4.53 14.18 8.44
CA GLN A 47 5.76 14.15 9.24
C GLN A 47 5.91 12.87 10.06
N ASP A 48 4.82 12.16 10.33
CA ASP A 48 4.82 10.90 11.06
C ASP A 48 4.88 9.69 10.14
N ALA A 49 4.85 9.89 8.83
CA ALA A 49 4.88 8.84 7.83
C ALA A 49 6.30 8.34 7.58
N ARG A 50 6.39 7.16 6.97
CA ARG A 50 7.66 6.66 6.48
C ARG A 50 8.22 7.58 5.43
N GLN A 51 9.47 8.00 5.62
CA GLN A 51 10.19 8.87 4.68
C GLN A 51 11.04 8.01 3.75
N PHE A 52 10.93 8.27 2.45
CA PHE A 52 11.73 7.61 1.43
C PHE A 52 12.76 8.59 0.88
N ASP A 53 13.96 8.10 0.59
CA ASP A 53 15.04 8.95 0.08
C ASP A 53 14.70 9.55 -1.29
N SER A 54 13.84 8.87 -2.05
CA SER A 54 13.47 9.30 -3.40
C SER A 54 12.09 8.75 -3.76
N MET A 55 11.51 9.29 -4.84
CA MET A 55 10.29 8.76 -5.43
C MET A 55 10.49 7.30 -5.85
N GLN A 56 11.66 6.95 -6.38
CA GLN A 56 11.96 5.58 -6.80
C GLN A 56 11.88 4.62 -5.61
N ALA A 57 12.46 4.99 -4.46
CA ALA A 57 12.40 4.16 -3.25
C ALA A 57 10.96 3.95 -2.77
N ALA A 58 10.14 5.00 -2.84
CA ALA A 58 8.73 4.90 -2.50
C ALA A 58 7.99 3.94 -3.45
N MET A 59 8.25 4.04 -4.74
CA MET A 59 7.61 3.16 -5.73
C MET A 59 8.08 1.72 -5.62
N GLU A 60 9.32 1.48 -5.22
CA GLU A 60 9.83 0.14 -4.98
C GLU A 60 9.03 -0.56 -3.86
N LEU A 61 8.74 0.16 -2.78
CA LEU A 61 7.88 -0.40 -1.73
C LEU A 61 6.46 -0.63 -2.24
N TYR A 62 5.90 0.34 -2.97
CA TYR A 62 4.54 0.23 -3.51
C TYR A 62 4.38 -0.99 -4.41
N LEU A 63 5.40 -1.33 -5.19
CA LEU A 63 5.37 -2.44 -6.13
C LEU A 63 5.95 -3.74 -5.56
N ALA A 64 6.31 -3.78 -4.28
CA ALA A 64 6.89 -4.96 -3.66
C ALA A 64 5.91 -6.14 -3.70
N PRO A 65 6.37 -7.35 -4.08
CA PRO A 65 5.50 -8.52 -4.11
C PRO A 65 5.14 -9.00 -2.70
N SER A 66 4.01 -9.71 -2.60
CA SER A 66 3.59 -10.29 -1.33
C SER A 66 4.42 -11.54 -1.00
N THR A 67 4.36 -11.96 0.27
CA THR A 67 4.99 -13.19 0.73
C THR A 67 4.25 -14.45 0.29
N LYS A 68 3.02 -14.29 -0.20
CA LYS A 68 2.18 -15.41 -0.65
C LYS A 68 2.68 -16.04 -1.96
N GLY A 69 3.44 -15.29 -2.76
CA GLY A 69 3.91 -15.76 -4.05
C GLY A 69 3.05 -15.24 -5.20
N PRO A 70 3.27 -15.77 -6.45
CA PRO A 70 2.59 -15.27 -7.63
C PRO A 70 1.09 -15.50 -7.59
N ARG A 71 0.35 -14.64 -8.31
CA ARG A 71 -1.07 -14.82 -8.56
C ARG A 71 -1.32 -16.03 -9.46
N ALA A 72 -2.58 -16.44 -9.58
CA ALA A 72 -2.97 -17.58 -10.41
C ALA A 72 -2.60 -17.41 -11.89
N ASP A 73 -2.53 -16.17 -12.36
CA ASP A 73 -2.15 -15.84 -13.75
C ASP A 73 -0.62 -15.76 -13.97
N GLY A 74 0.17 -16.04 -12.93
CA GLY A 74 1.62 -15.99 -12.99
C GLY A 74 2.24 -14.62 -12.73
N GLU A 75 1.42 -13.58 -12.58
CA GLU A 75 1.89 -12.23 -12.26
C GLU A 75 2.21 -12.09 -10.77
N PRO A 76 3.18 -11.24 -10.40
CA PRO A 76 3.45 -11.00 -8.99
C PRO A 76 2.24 -10.40 -8.27
N ASP A 77 1.97 -10.89 -7.07
CA ASP A 77 0.95 -10.31 -6.21
C ASP A 77 1.59 -9.13 -5.45
N ARG A 78 1.15 -7.91 -5.77
CA ARG A 78 1.65 -6.66 -5.18
C ARG A 78 0.54 -6.03 -4.34
N PRO A 79 0.48 -6.32 -3.04
CA PRO A 79 -0.69 -5.97 -2.22
C PRO A 79 -0.98 -4.48 -2.16
N LEU A 80 0.04 -3.62 -2.17
CA LEU A 80 -0.20 -2.18 -2.11
C LEU A 80 -0.82 -1.63 -3.39
N THR A 81 -0.75 -2.34 -4.51
CA THR A 81 -1.34 -1.88 -5.77
C THR A 81 -2.87 -1.93 -5.79
N ALA A 82 -3.48 -2.55 -4.77
CA ALA A 82 -4.93 -2.44 -4.56
C ALA A 82 -5.35 -1.04 -4.14
N TYR A 83 -4.41 -0.22 -3.67
CA TYR A 83 -4.65 1.15 -3.23
C TYR A 83 -4.10 2.14 -4.25
N SER A 84 -4.84 3.22 -4.48
CA SER A 84 -4.32 4.39 -5.19
C SER A 84 -3.52 5.24 -4.21
N VAL A 85 -2.33 5.67 -4.62
CA VAL A 85 -1.47 6.47 -3.75
C VAL A 85 -0.97 7.71 -4.48
N GLU A 86 -0.63 8.73 -3.71
CA GLU A 86 0.09 9.90 -4.19
C GLU A 86 1.45 9.96 -3.53
N VAL A 87 2.48 10.30 -4.28
CA VAL A 87 3.82 10.56 -3.73
C VAL A 87 3.86 12.03 -3.32
N ARG A 88 4.18 12.28 -2.07
CA ARG A 88 4.18 13.63 -1.49
C ARG A 88 5.54 14.05 -0.94
#